data_42a542896dbf661ea230cdd191761ceb
#
_entry.id   42a542896dbf661ea230cdd191761ceb
#
_cell.length_a   1.000
_cell.length_b   1.000
_cell.length_c   1.000
_cell.angle_alpha   90.00
_cell.angle_beta   90.00
_cell.angle_gamma   90.00
#
_symmetry.space_group_name_H-M   'P 1'
#
loop_
_entity.id
_entity.type
_entity.pdbx_description
1 polymer ?
#
loop_
_entity_poly.entity_id
_entity_poly.type
_entity_poly.pdbx_seq_one_letter_code
_entity_poly.pdbx_strand_id
1 'polypeptide(L)'
;MFSSYTIAQDATYSTEILAPGYTKLTFEAPKPGAYTLSSYKAAKNGNIIDSSGSSKTLHDIYENKIILLNFMYSTCTDVNGCPLATAVFHKIRNILNKDPSVGKNVSLVSLSFDPQNDTHDVMKLYGSGTSSGVVDWKFLTTNSYKDLDPILNNYSQRIIKDYDENGKYLGSISHILRVFLIDKDKQIRNIYSVSFLHSDVLINDIKTLLDPKTKNGTVVASTGDITIAESGAKLAKPGDYKEGYTSDNYSTKAQTLDRHGKAADLITNTTTQQLGLPKISIPKDTFLTREKIALGRKMFFDRRLSHTDTISCGICHVPEMGFAHNELRTAVGTEGRSVPRNTPTVLNAAFLTRFFHDARETSLENQVWGPLLNHNEMANPSPGYLINKINAIPDYKGLFEEAYGRGASIDTISRAFAAYEYSLLSGNSAFDRWYYGKERRA
;
A
#
# COMPACT_ATOMS: atom_id res chain seq x y z
N MET A 1 -28.95 7.52 51.57
CA MET A 1 -27.60 7.49 50.97
C MET A 1 -27.78 7.26 49.49
N PHE A 2 -27.81 8.31 48.69
CA PHE A 2 -27.86 8.20 47.23
C PHE A 2 -26.43 8.30 46.72
N SER A 3 -25.96 7.20 46.13
CA SER A 3 -24.64 7.11 45.47
C SER A 3 -24.74 7.80 44.11
N SER A 4 -24.02 8.91 43.94
CA SER A 4 -23.92 9.62 42.68
C SER A 4 -22.96 8.85 41.77
N TYR A 5 -23.47 8.18 40.75
CA TYR A 5 -22.66 7.69 39.64
C TYR A 5 -22.29 8.90 38.76
N THR A 6 -21.02 9.26 38.78
CA THR A 6 -20.45 10.22 37.84
C THR A 6 -20.28 9.49 36.50
N ILE A 7 -21.13 9.79 35.53
CA ILE A 7 -20.98 9.39 34.14
C ILE A 7 -19.77 10.16 33.61
N ALA A 8 -18.71 9.46 33.29
CA ALA A 8 -17.60 10.02 32.53
C ALA A 8 -18.16 10.53 31.20
N GLN A 9 -18.01 11.83 30.96
CA GLN A 9 -18.33 12.41 29.66
C GLN A 9 -17.43 11.80 28.61
N ASP A 10 -18.01 10.97 27.75
CA ASP A 10 -17.41 10.54 26.51
C ASP A 10 -16.96 11.77 25.73
N ALA A 11 -15.66 11.85 25.49
CA ALA A 11 -15.12 12.82 24.57
C ALA A 11 -15.76 12.58 23.19
N THR A 12 -16.70 13.44 22.83
CA THR A 12 -17.34 13.44 21.52
C THR A 12 -16.28 13.73 20.47
N TYR A 13 -15.70 12.67 19.91
CA TYR A 13 -14.92 12.77 18.68
C TYR A 13 -15.88 13.20 17.58
N SER A 14 -15.72 14.42 17.11
CA SER A 14 -16.43 14.95 15.95
C SER A 14 -16.20 13.98 14.76
N THR A 15 -17.26 13.35 14.31
CA THR A 15 -17.27 12.50 13.12
C THR A 15 -17.30 13.39 11.88
N GLU A 16 -16.22 14.11 11.63
CA GLU A 16 -16.10 14.92 10.42
C GLU A 16 -15.80 13.99 9.26
N ILE A 17 -16.77 13.80 8.38
CA ILE A 17 -16.61 13.08 7.12
C ILE A 17 -15.96 14.05 6.14
N LEU A 18 -14.63 13.95 5.97
CA LEU A 18 -13.87 14.83 5.07
C LEU A 18 -14.07 14.46 3.59
N ALA A 19 -14.36 13.19 3.30
CA ALA A 19 -14.63 12.69 1.97
C ALA A 19 -15.38 11.34 2.04
N PRO A 20 -16.10 10.92 0.98
CA PRO A 20 -16.84 9.65 0.96
C PRO A 20 -16.00 8.40 1.23
N GLY A 21 -14.72 8.40 0.82
CA GLY A 21 -13.76 7.33 1.11
C GLY A 21 -13.02 7.46 2.44
N TYR A 22 -13.28 8.51 3.19
CA TYR A 22 -12.63 8.81 4.47
C TYR A 22 -13.57 8.41 5.61
N THR A 23 -13.43 7.18 6.06
CA THR A 23 -14.24 6.63 7.16
C THR A 23 -13.55 6.82 8.49
N LYS A 24 -14.30 6.76 9.59
CA LYS A 24 -13.74 6.76 10.94
C LYS A 24 -12.76 5.57 11.09
N LEU A 25 -11.67 5.77 11.83
CA LEU A 25 -10.81 4.66 12.22
C LEU A 25 -11.62 3.61 12.99
N THR A 26 -11.46 2.36 12.61
CA THR A 26 -12.11 1.22 13.27
C THR A 26 -11.22 0.59 14.36
N PHE A 27 -10.09 1.19 14.63
CA PHE A 27 -9.11 0.77 15.62
C PHE A 27 -8.55 2.00 16.33
N GLU A 28 -7.94 1.82 17.50
CA GLU A 28 -7.17 2.86 18.16
C GLU A 28 -5.84 3.08 17.44
N ALA A 29 -5.52 4.33 17.14
CA ALA A 29 -4.21 4.67 16.55
C ALA A 29 -3.09 4.20 17.50
N PRO A 30 -2.05 3.53 16.99
CA PRO A 30 -0.95 3.01 17.81
C PRO A 30 -0.33 4.12 18.68
N LYS A 31 -0.02 3.83 19.94
CA LYS A 31 0.56 4.82 20.86
C LYS A 31 1.96 5.22 20.41
N PRO A 32 2.31 6.52 20.43
CA PRO A 32 3.65 6.98 20.08
C PRO A 32 4.72 6.27 20.90
N GLY A 33 5.82 5.86 20.25
CA GLY A 33 6.95 5.19 20.89
C GLY A 33 6.72 3.72 21.29
N ALA A 34 5.50 3.19 21.13
CA ALA A 34 5.21 1.77 21.38
C ALA A 34 5.61 0.85 20.21
N TYR A 35 6.07 1.40 19.12
CA TYR A 35 6.46 0.69 17.90
C TYR A 35 7.59 1.42 17.19
N THR A 36 8.19 0.76 16.21
CA THR A 36 9.20 1.37 15.34
C THR A 36 8.68 1.45 13.91
N LEU A 37 9.07 2.50 13.21
CA LEU A 37 8.80 2.64 11.79
C LEU A 37 10.04 2.18 11.01
N SER A 38 9.91 1.10 10.25
CA SER A 38 11.00 0.60 9.41
C SER A 38 11.33 1.59 8.29
N SER A 39 12.59 1.63 7.85
CA SER A 39 12.97 2.35 6.65
C SER A 39 12.51 1.58 5.41
N TYR A 40 11.72 2.22 4.57
CA TYR A 40 11.26 1.63 3.31
C TYR A 40 12.31 1.75 2.21
N LYS A 41 12.69 2.98 1.91
CA LYS A 41 13.73 3.34 0.94
C LYS A 41 14.13 4.79 1.15
N ALA A 42 15.27 5.17 0.58
CA ALA A 42 15.67 6.57 0.57
C ALA A 42 14.66 7.42 -0.23
N ALA A 43 14.24 8.53 0.35
CA ALA A 43 13.50 9.57 -0.33
C ALA A 43 14.45 10.26 -1.32
N LYS A 44 14.27 9.96 -2.60
CA LYS A 44 15.16 10.46 -3.65
C LYS A 44 15.01 11.97 -3.85
N ASN A 45 16.10 12.61 -4.23
CA ASN A 45 16.13 14.02 -4.58
C ASN A 45 15.55 14.27 -5.97
N GLY A 46 15.22 15.53 -6.27
CA GLY A 46 14.77 15.98 -7.59
C GLY A 46 14.71 17.50 -7.67
N ASN A 47 14.80 18.04 -8.87
CA ASN A 47 14.72 19.48 -9.10
C ASN A 47 13.26 19.96 -8.98
N ILE A 48 13.07 21.04 -8.25
CA ILE A 48 11.77 21.68 -8.04
C ILE A 48 11.87 23.20 -8.17
N ILE A 49 10.71 23.82 -8.28
CA ILE A 49 10.53 25.26 -8.15
C ILE A 49 9.68 25.50 -6.90
N ASP A 50 10.15 26.34 -6.01
CA ASP A 50 9.36 26.74 -4.85
C ASP A 50 8.36 27.86 -5.21
N SER A 51 7.47 28.17 -4.28
CA SER A 51 6.43 29.20 -4.48
C SER A 51 6.97 30.64 -4.65
N SER A 52 8.28 30.86 -4.45
CA SER A 52 8.92 32.14 -4.79
C SER A 52 9.45 32.19 -6.23
N GLY A 53 9.36 31.09 -6.97
CA GLY A 53 9.95 30.93 -8.30
C GLY A 53 11.42 30.50 -8.29
N SER A 54 11.99 30.19 -7.12
CA SER A 54 13.37 29.79 -6.98
C SER A 54 13.57 28.31 -7.30
N SER A 55 14.55 27.99 -8.14
CA SER A 55 14.97 26.61 -8.41
C SER A 55 15.72 26.06 -7.21
N LYS A 56 15.28 24.89 -6.72
CA LYS A 56 15.85 24.16 -5.59
C LYS A 56 15.77 22.66 -5.85
N THR A 57 16.23 21.89 -4.89
CA THR A 57 15.97 20.44 -4.86
C THR A 57 15.02 20.07 -3.71
N LEU A 58 14.37 18.93 -3.81
CA LEU A 58 13.53 18.43 -2.71
C LEU A 58 14.29 18.33 -1.39
N HIS A 59 15.56 17.92 -1.43
CA HIS A 59 16.37 17.80 -0.23
C HIS A 59 16.72 19.16 0.41
N ASP A 60 16.78 20.24 -0.36
CA ASP A 60 16.94 21.58 0.18
C ASP A 60 15.68 22.03 0.94
N ILE A 61 14.51 21.51 0.51
CA ILE A 61 13.22 21.82 1.15
C ILE A 61 13.04 21.06 2.47
N TYR A 62 13.65 19.89 2.63
CA TYR A 62 13.45 19.04 3.80
C TYR A 62 14.11 19.56 5.08
N GLU A 63 15.14 20.38 5.01
CA GLU A 63 15.73 21.17 6.11
C GLU A 63 15.95 20.40 7.43
N ASN A 64 16.37 19.15 7.39
CA ASN A 64 16.53 18.30 8.59
C ASN A 64 15.24 18.18 9.45
N LYS A 65 14.08 18.21 8.81
CA LYS A 65 12.76 18.01 9.43
C LYS A 65 12.17 16.65 9.06
N ILE A 66 11.16 16.23 9.78
CA ILE A 66 10.25 15.15 9.37
C ILE A 66 9.29 15.74 8.33
N ILE A 67 9.15 15.07 7.21
CA ILE A 67 8.37 15.56 6.07
C ILE A 67 7.13 14.69 5.88
N LEU A 68 5.98 15.34 5.72
CA LEU A 68 4.81 14.76 5.10
C LEU A 68 4.71 15.30 3.68
N LEU A 69 5.04 14.45 2.70
CA LEU A 69 4.98 14.80 1.28
C LEU A 69 3.74 14.21 0.63
N ASN A 70 2.93 15.04 -0.02
CA ASN A 70 1.89 14.59 -0.95
C ASN A 70 2.12 15.13 -2.36
N PHE A 71 1.58 14.42 -3.33
CA PHE A 71 1.50 14.85 -4.72
C PHE A 71 0.06 15.31 -5.02
N MET A 72 -0.08 16.43 -5.72
CA MET A 72 -1.38 17.04 -5.99
C MET A 72 -1.38 17.80 -7.32
N TYR A 73 -2.52 18.30 -7.74
CA TYR A 73 -2.66 19.40 -8.71
C TYR A 73 -3.82 20.31 -8.31
N SER A 74 -3.70 21.59 -8.64
CA SER A 74 -4.56 22.65 -8.08
C SER A 74 -6.03 22.53 -8.51
N THR A 75 -6.30 21.97 -9.67
CA THR A 75 -7.64 21.80 -10.24
C THR A 75 -8.27 20.43 -9.98
N CYS A 76 -7.70 19.64 -9.05
CA CYS A 76 -8.23 18.33 -8.72
C CYS A 76 -9.62 18.43 -8.07
N THR A 77 -10.60 17.77 -8.68
CA THR A 77 -12.00 17.70 -8.20
C THR A 77 -12.33 16.36 -7.53
N ASP A 78 -11.41 15.40 -7.52
CA ASP A 78 -11.60 14.12 -6.83
C ASP A 78 -11.58 14.35 -5.32
N VAL A 79 -12.75 14.29 -4.70
CA VAL A 79 -12.93 14.54 -3.27
C VAL A 79 -12.17 13.56 -2.37
N ASN A 80 -11.85 12.35 -2.86
CA ASN A 80 -11.01 11.37 -2.17
C ASN A 80 -9.51 11.53 -2.52
N GLY A 81 -9.16 12.47 -3.37
CA GLY A 81 -7.81 12.74 -3.86
C GLY A 81 -7.15 13.94 -3.16
N CYS A 82 -6.71 14.91 -3.96
CA CYS A 82 -5.97 16.08 -3.46
C CYS A 82 -6.76 16.90 -2.41
N PRO A 83 -8.06 17.15 -2.54
CA PRO A 83 -8.84 17.85 -1.53
C PRO A 83 -8.79 17.16 -0.16
N LEU A 84 -8.90 15.83 -0.11
CA LEU A 84 -8.80 15.08 1.14
C LEU A 84 -7.41 15.25 1.78
N ALA A 85 -6.33 15.08 1.01
CA ALA A 85 -4.98 15.26 1.54
C ALA A 85 -4.78 16.68 2.09
N THR A 86 -5.27 17.68 1.39
CA THR A 86 -5.22 19.09 1.82
C THR A 86 -5.98 19.29 3.12
N ALA A 87 -7.19 18.77 3.25
CA ALA A 87 -7.99 18.86 4.47
C ALA A 87 -7.30 18.20 5.67
N VAL A 88 -6.73 17.01 5.46
CA VAL A 88 -5.97 16.31 6.52
C VAL A 88 -4.70 17.07 6.90
N PHE A 89 -3.99 17.65 5.95
CA PHE A 89 -2.80 18.46 6.22
C PHE A 89 -3.16 19.72 7.02
N HIS A 90 -4.26 20.39 6.72
CA HIS A 90 -4.78 21.48 7.55
C HIS A 90 -5.04 21.01 8.98
N LYS A 91 -5.69 19.86 9.16
CA LYS A 91 -5.98 19.29 10.49
C LYS A 91 -4.70 18.98 11.26
N ILE A 92 -3.75 18.30 10.63
CA ILE A 92 -2.44 17.99 11.22
C ILE A 92 -1.72 19.27 11.62
N ARG A 93 -1.66 20.24 10.71
CA ARG A 93 -1.02 21.54 10.96
C ARG A 93 -1.64 22.26 12.16
N ASN A 94 -2.96 22.30 12.24
CA ASN A 94 -3.67 22.93 13.36
C ASN A 94 -3.37 22.26 14.70
N ILE A 95 -3.25 20.93 14.72
CA ILE A 95 -2.90 20.18 15.93
C ILE A 95 -1.44 20.43 16.31
N LEU A 96 -0.51 20.32 15.36
CA LEU A 96 0.91 20.49 15.62
C LEU A 96 1.33 21.93 15.91
N ASN A 97 0.60 22.93 15.42
CA ASN A 97 0.82 24.32 15.80
C ASN A 97 0.50 24.58 17.29
N LYS A 98 -0.36 23.75 17.91
CA LYS A 98 -0.64 23.78 19.34
C LYS A 98 0.38 23.01 20.18
N ASP A 99 1.25 22.22 19.54
CA ASP A 99 2.35 21.48 20.15
C ASP A 99 3.69 21.87 19.49
N PRO A 100 4.27 23.04 19.81
CA PRO A 100 5.49 23.53 19.18
C PRO A 100 6.71 22.60 19.40
N SER A 101 6.68 21.77 20.44
CA SER A 101 7.76 20.81 20.71
C SER A 101 7.90 19.77 19.60
N VAL A 102 6.78 19.37 19.02
CA VAL A 102 6.69 18.47 17.86
C VAL A 102 6.68 19.27 16.55
N GLY A 103 5.85 20.30 16.46
CA GLY A 103 5.59 21.04 15.22
C GLY A 103 6.82 21.64 14.57
N LYS A 104 7.77 22.17 15.35
CA LYS A 104 9.03 22.74 14.82
C LYS A 104 9.92 21.72 14.07
N ASN A 105 9.71 20.44 14.32
CA ASN A 105 10.45 19.35 13.69
C ASN A 105 9.76 18.80 12.44
N VAL A 106 8.62 19.37 12.03
CA VAL A 106 7.79 18.85 10.94
C VAL A 106 7.64 19.91 9.85
N SER A 107 7.63 19.49 8.61
CA SER A 107 7.25 20.30 7.46
C SER A 107 6.29 19.52 6.58
N LEU A 108 5.24 20.19 6.11
CA LEU A 108 4.32 19.66 5.11
C LEU A 108 4.81 20.11 3.73
N VAL A 109 4.74 19.22 2.75
CA VAL A 109 5.18 19.50 1.39
C VAL A 109 4.12 18.99 0.42
N SER A 110 3.61 19.87 -0.41
CA SER A 110 2.69 19.56 -1.51
C SER A 110 3.40 19.87 -2.83
N LEU A 111 3.69 18.83 -3.61
CA LEU A 111 4.32 18.95 -4.92
C LEU A 111 3.30 18.72 -6.02
N SER A 112 3.13 19.72 -6.90
CA SER A 112 2.26 19.54 -8.05
C SER A 112 2.86 18.57 -9.07
N PHE A 113 1.99 17.74 -9.62
CA PHE A 113 2.33 16.89 -10.76
C PHE A 113 1.75 17.41 -12.10
N ASP A 114 1.28 18.66 -12.12
CA ASP A 114 0.85 19.37 -13.35
C ASP A 114 1.64 20.66 -13.58
N PRO A 115 2.92 20.57 -13.90
CA PRO A 115 3.79 21.77 -14.03
C PRO A 115 3.39 22.71 -15.13
N GLN A 116 2.52 22.30 -16.07
CA GLN A 116 2.03 23.16 -17.15
C GLN A 116 1.00 24.17 -16.64
N ASN A 117 0.14 23.75 -15.71
CA ASN A 117 -0.93 24.58 -15.17
C ASN A 117 -0.60 25.10 -13.77
N ASP A 118 0.11 24.34 -12.98
CA ASP A 118 0.49 24.68 -11.60
C ASP A 118 1.87 25.37 -11.61
N THR A 119 1.91 26.58 -12.12
CA THR A 119 3.11 27.43 -12.04
C THR A 119 3.45 27.80 -10.59
N HIS A 120 4.63 28.33 -10.32
CA HIS A 120 5.00 28.78 -8.98
C HIS A 120 4.03 29.83 -8.41
N ASP A 121 3.46 30.70 -9.26
CA ASP A 121 2.47 31.70 -8.85
C ASP A 121 1.14 31.02 -8.45
N VAL A 122 0.70 30.01 -9.20
CA VAL A 122 -0.49 29.21 -8.85
C VAL A 122 -0.26 28.50 -7.51
N MET A 123 0.91 27.88 -7.32
CA MET A 123 1.25 27.21 -6.07
C MET A 123 1.38 28.19 -4.90
N LYS A 124 1.87 29.39 -5.13
CA LYS A 124 1.88 30.48 -4.15
C LYS A 124 0.48 30.91 -3.73
N LEU A 125 -0.41 31.07 -4.69
CA LEU A 125 -1.79 31.41 -4.44
C LEU A 125 -2.50 30.29 -3.68
N TYR A 126 -2.30 29.04 -4.09
CA TYR A 126 -2.89 27.86 -3.44
C TYR A 126 -2.47 27.76 -1.96
N GLY A 127 -1.21 28.09 -1.67
CA GLY A 127 -0.65 28.08 -0.31
C GLY A 127 -0.87 29.37 0.50
N SER A 128 -1.54 30.39 -0.01
CA SER A 128 -1.60 31.74 0.60
C SER A 128 -2.18 31.77 2.02
N GLY A 129 -3.10 30.85 2.37
CA GLY A 129 -3.68 30.74 3.72
C GLY A 129 -2.82 29.99 4.75
N THR A 130 -1.60 29.53 4.38
CA THR A 130 -0.80 28.64 5.22
C THR A 130 0.52 29.25 5.72
N SER A 131 0.71 30.54 5.59
CA SER A 131 1.97 31.24 5.89
C SER A 131 2.28 31.48 7.37
N SER A 132 1.31 31.23 8.28
CA SER A 132 1.45 31.49 9.72
C SER A 132 1.52 30.20 10.54
N GLY A 133 2.32 30.15 11.61
CA GLY A 133 2.39 29.03 12.56
C GLY A 133 3.77 28.39 12.61
N VAL A 134 3.90 27.35 13.45
CA VAL A 134 5.17 26.66 13.71
C VAL A 134 5.49 25.62 12.63
N VAL A 135 4.43 25.02 12.07
CA VAL A 135 4.58 23.99 11.02
C VAL A 135 4.59 24.67 9.66
N ASP A 136 5.71 24.59 8.98
CA ASP A 136 5.82 25.03 7.58
C ASP A 136 4.98 24.14 6.67
N TRP A 137 4.35 24.77 5.68
CA TRP A 137 3.74 24.04 4.57
C TRP A 137 4.19 24.64 3.25
N LYS A 138 4.96 23.87 2.51
CA LYS A 138 5.61 24.32 1.27
C LYS A 138 4.85 23.76 0.07
N PHE A 139 4.56 24.62 -0.89
CA PHE A 139 3.88 24.29 -2.14
C PHE A 139 4.89 24.42 -3.28
N LEU A 140 5.07 23.35 -4.01
CA LEU A 140 6.14 23.18 -4.98
C LEU A 140 5.59 22.78 -6.34
N THR A 141 6.33 23.12 -7.38
CA THR A 141 6.14 22.64 -8.75
C THR A 141 7.47 22.25 -9.38
N THR A 142 7.48 21.92 -10.67
CA THR A 142 8.70 21.71 -11.45
C THR A 142 8.66 22.57 -12.72
N ASN A 143 9.80 22.76 -13.40
CA ASN A 143 9.79 23.50 -14.66
C ASN A 143 9.09 22.74 -15.79
N SER A 144 9.09 21.44 -15.73
CA SER A 144 8.59 20.58 -16.81
C SER A 144 8.28 19.17 -16.33
N TYR A 145 7.56 18.39 -17.13
CA TYR A 145 7.42 16.96 -16.92
C TYR A 145 8.74 16.20 -16.93
N LYS A 146 9.74 16.70 -17.69
CA LYS A 146 11.09 16.11 -17.73
C LYS A 146 11.78 16.16 -16.35
N ASP A 147 11.55 17.21 -15.57
CA ASP A 147 12.06 17.34 -14.20
C ASP A 147 11.18 16.57 -13.20
N LEU A 148 9.87 16.49 -13.47
CA LEU A 148 8.91 15.84 -12.62
C LEU A 148 8.98 14.30 -12.69
N ASP A 149 9.11 13.72 -13.89
CA ASP A 149 9.06 12.26 -14.10
C ASP A 149 10.08 11.49 -13.25
N PRO A 150 11.33 11.91 -13.08
CA PRO A 150 12.26 11.23 -12.18
C PRO A 150 11.77 11.22 -10.72
N ILE A 151 11.13 12.30 -10.27
CA ILE A 151 10.56 12.38 -8.91
C ILE A 151 9.40 11.39 -8.79
N LEU A 152 8.42 11.45 -9.70
CA LEU A 152 7.27 10.55 -9.68
C LEU A 152 7.70 9.08 -9.71
N ASN A 153 8.68 8.73 -10.56
CA ASN A 153 9.21 7.37 -10.64
C ASN A 153 9.88 6.92 -9.33
N ASN A 154 10.65 7.80 -8.70
CA ASN A 154 11.34 7.50 -7.44
C ASN A 154 10.38 7.26 -6.29
N TYR A 155 9.26 7.99 -6.25
CA TYR A 155 8.20 7.82 -5.26
C TYR A 155 7.13 6.81 -5.69
N SER A 156 7.31 6.16 -6.84
CA SER A 156 6.32 5.24 -7.43
C SER A 156 4.94 5.89 -7.55
N GLN A 157 4.92 7.22 -7.69
CA GLN A 157 3.73 8.01 -7.88
C GLN A 157 3.50 8.17 -9.38
N ARG A 158 2.46 7.53 -9.89
CA ARG A 158 2.14 7.62 -11.32
C ARG A 158 0.91 8.46 -11.54
N ILE A 159 0.90 9.13 -12.68
CA ILE A 159 -0.20 9.95 -13.16
C ILE A 159 -0.60 9.51 -14.57
N ILE A 160 -1.87 9.64 -14.87
CA ILE A 160 -2.42 9.39 -16.21
C ILE A 160 -3.28 10.59 -16.56
N LYS A 161 -2.93 11.29 -17.64
CA LYS A 161 -3.79 12.33 -18.19
C LYS A 161 -4.98 11.69 -18.87
N ASP A 162 -6.19 12.18 -18.58
CA ASP A 162 -7.40 11.67 -19.14
C ASP A 162 -7.71 12.38 -20.46
N TYR A 163 -8.01 11.60 -21.50
CA TYR A 163 -8.34 12.10 -22.84
C TYR A 163 -9.72 11.57 -23.24
N ASP A 164 -10.46 12.35 -24.02
CA ASP A 164 -11.68 11.87 -24.64
C ASP A 164 -11.39 10.92 -25.84
N GLU A 165 -12.45 10.39 -26.44
CA GLU A 165 -12.36 9.48 -27.59
C GLU A 165 -11.69 10.09 -28.83
N ASN A 166 -11.62 11.41 -28.91
CA ASN A 166 -10.98 12.17 -30.00
C ASN A 166 -9.54 12.56 -29.66
N GLY A 167 -9.01 12.12 -28.50
CA GLY A 167 -7.66 12.43 -28.05
C GLY A 167 -7.51 13.84 -27.46
N LYS A 168 -8.61 14.53 -27.13
CA LYS A 168 -8.57 15.82 -26.47
C LYS A 168 -8.42 15.64 -24.96
N TYR A 169 -7.46 16.35 -24.36
CA TYR A 169 -7.25 16.34 -22.91
C TYR A 169 -8.46 16.89 -22.16
N LEU A 170 -8.95 16.15 -21.18
CA LEU A 170 -10.13 16.47 -20.38
C LEU A 170 -9.86 17.42 -19.21
N GLY A 171 -8.60 17.76 -18.95
CA GLY A 171 -8.23 18.62 -17.81
C GLY A 171 -8.12 17.85 -16.49
N SER A 172 -8.35 16.54 -16.49
CA SER A 172 -8.22 15.69 -15.31
C SER A 172 -6.98 14.78 -15.41
N ILE A 173 -6.42 14.49 -14.24
CA ILE A 173 -5.26 13.62 -14.11
C ILE A 173 -5.60 12.54 -13.09
N SER A 174 -5.73 11.31 -13.58
CA SER A 174 -5.93 10.14 -12.72
C SER A 174 -4.65 9.81 -11.95
N HIS A 175 -4.75 9.66 -10.65
CA HIS A 175 -3.64 9.39 -9.75
C HIS A 175 -4.11 8.66 -8.49
N ILE A 176 -3.15 8.12 -7.74
CA ILE A 176 -3.43 7.52 -6.43
C ILE A 176 -3.01 8.50 -5.35
N LEU A 177 -3.92 8.78 -4.42
CA LEU A 177 -3.56 9.54 -3.24
C LEU A 177 -2.60 8.75 -2.37
N ARG A 178 -1.40 9.29 -2.19
CA ARG A 178 -0.37 8.82 -1.27
C ARG A 178 0.25 9.99 -0.54
N VAL A 179 0.41 9.83 0.76
CA VAL A 179 1.19 10.73 1.61
C VAL A 179 2.39 9.96 2.14
N PHE A 180 3.57 10.51 1.98
CA PHE A 180 4.83 9.91 2.37
C PHE A 180 5.34 10.54 3.66
N LEU A 181 5.61 9.74 4.67
CA LEU A 181 6.31 10.16 5.88
C LEU A 181 7.80 9.92 5.69
N ILE A 182 8.59 10.98 5.73
CA ILE A 182 10.03 10.96 5.50
C ILE A 182 10.72 11.48 6.77
N ASP A 183 11.71 10.77 7.26
CA ASP A 183 12.47 11.18 8.44
C ASP A 183 13.60 12.17 8.10
N LYS A 184 14.31 12.61 9.16
CA LYS A 184 15.44 13.54 9.04
C LYS A 184 16.61 12.99 8.24
N ASP A 185 16.76 11.67 8.17
CA ASP A 185 17.78 10.97 7.40
C ASP A 185 17.32 10.71 5.95
N LYS A 186 16.21 11.35 5.55
CA LYS A 186 15.64 11.25 4.20
C LYS A 186 15.25 9.82 3.84
N GLN A 187 14.78 9.03 4.83
CA GLN A 187 14.21 7.71 4.62
C GLN A 187 12.68 7.78 4.65
N ILE A 188 12.03 7.18 3.67
CA ILE A 188 10.58 6.99 3.70
C ILE A 188 10.28 5.95 4.79
N ARG A 189 9.50 6.34 5.79
CA ARG A 189 9.17 5.53 6.96
C ARG A 189 7.75 5.00 6.92
N ASN A 190 6.85 5.67 6.23
CA ASN A 190 5.49 5.21 6.00
C ASN A 190 4.88 5.84 4.75
N ILE A 191 3.81 5.21 4.22
CA ILE A 191 3.03 5.69 3.09
C ILE A 191 1.56 5.49 3.43
N TYR A 192 0.79 6.57 3.42
CA TYR A 192 -0.64 6.54 3.77
C TYR A 192 -1.50 6.70 2.52
N SER A 193 -2.53 5.89 2.42
CA SER A 193 -3.59 5.98 1.42
C SER A 193 -4.85 6.60 2.01
N VAL A 194 -5.88 6.83 1.19
CA VAL A 194 -7.14 7.51 1.58
C VAL A 194 -7.70 7.04 2.93
N SER A 195 -7.84 5.72 3.12
CA SER A 195 -8.50 5.14 4.30
C SER A 195 -7.70 5.28 5.60
N PHE A 196 -6.41 5.54 5.51
CA PHE A 196 -5.49 5.63 6.66
C PHE A 196 -4.81 6.99 6.80
N LEU A 197 -5.26 7.97 6.02
CA LEU A 197 -4.76 9.34 6.08
C LEU A 197 -5.38 10.10 7.26
N HIS A 198 -5.36 9.50 8.45
CA HIS A 198 -5.92 10.07 9.67
C HIS A 198 -4.88 10.86 10.45
N SER A 199 -5.25 12.06 10.89
CA SER A 199 -4.35 12.93 11.67
C SER A 199 -3.72 12.22 12.86
N ASP A 200 -4.50 11.40 13.58
CA ASP A 200 -4.03 10.72 14.79
C ASP A 200 -2.95 9.69 14.48
N VAL A 201 -3.12 8.92 13.38
CA VAL A 201 -2.12 7.96 12.92
C VAL A 201 -0.83 8.68 12.52
N LEU A 202 -0.94 9.72 11.68
CA LEU A 202 0.22 10.46 11.18
C LEU A 202 0.97 11.16 12.31
N ILE A 203 0.25 11.78 13.26
CA ILE A 203 0.86 12.47 14.40
C ILE A 203 1.56 11.47 15.34
N ASN A 204 0.97 10.29 15.57
CA ASN A 204 1.58 9.26 16.40
C ASN A 204 2.85 8.70 15.74
N ASP A 205 2.85 8.51 14.43
CA ASP A 205 4.05 8.12 13.67
C ASP A 205 5.14 9.19 13.73
N ILE A 206 4.78 10.48 13.57
CA ILE A 206 5.71 11.60 13.73
C ILE A 206 6.32 11.61 15.14
N LYS A 207 5.50 11.48 16.19
CA LYS A 207 5.97 11.43 17.57
C LYS A 207 6.87 10.21 17.83
N THR A 208 6.56 9.08 17.22
CA THR A 208 7.40 7.87 17.28
C THR A 208 8.78 8.12 16.65
N LEU A 209 8.86 8.81 15.52
CA LEU A 209 10.14 9.16 14.90
C LEU A 209 10.95 10.18 15.71
N LEU A 210 10.30 10.97 16.54
CA LEU A 210 10.97 11.94 17.42
C LEU A 210 11.41 11.35 18.75
N ASP A 211 10.89 10.18 19.14
CA ASP A 211 11.26 9.53 20.39
C ASP A 211 12.72 9.01 20.30
N PRO A 212 13.60 9.46 21.20
CA PRO A 212 14.99 9.00 21.21
C PRO A 212 15.16 7.49 21.34
N LYS A 213 14.22 6.81 21.98
CA LYS A 213 14.24 5.35 22.18
C LYS A 213 14.07 4.57 20.88
N THR A 214 13.46 5.17 19.86
CA THR A 214 13.22 4.51 18.58
C THR A 214 14.35 4.74 17.56
N LYS A 215 15.32 5.63 17.86
CA LYS A 215 16.42 6.00 16.96
C LYS A 215 17.45 4.89 16.71
N ASN A 216 17.61 3.96 17.63
CA ASN A 216 18.75 3.01 17.62
C ASN A 216 18.42 1.63 17.09
N GLY A 217 17.31 1.41 16.39
CA GLY A 217 17.05 0.10 15.74
C GLY A 217 17.05 -1.14 16.66
N THR A 218 17.41 -0.98 17.92
CA THR A 218 17.34 -2.02 18.93
C THR A 218 15.90 -2.01 19.45
N VAL A 219 15.05 -2.79 18.80
CA VAL A 219 13.79 -3.19 19.40
C VAL A 219 14.18 -4.02 20.62
N VAL A 220 14.25 -3.39 21.78
CA VAL A 220 13.88 -4.10 22.99
C VAL A 220 12.39 -4.33 22.79
N ALA A 221 12.04 -5.53 22.35
CA ALA A 221 10.70 -6.03 22.53
C ALA A 221 10.42 -5.78 24.02
N SER A 222 9.70 -4.69 24.31
CA SER A 222 9.08 -4.58 25.62
C SER A 222 8.16 -5.80 25.67
N THR A 223 8.51 -6.76 26.48
CA THR A 223 7.61 -7.78 27.00
C THR A 223 6.59 -7.10 27.93
N GLY A 224 6.12 -5.93 27.56
CA GLY A 224 4.90 -5.35 28.05
C GLY A 224 3.81 -6.00 27.22
N ASP A 225 3.06 -6.88 27.86
CA ASP A 225 1.90 -7.55 27.35
C ASP A 225 1.14 -6.62 26.38
N ILE A 226 1.30 -6.87 25.08
CA ILE A 226 0.22 -6.60 24.17
C ILE A 226 -0.82 -7.65 24.58
N THR A 227 -1.64 -7.32 25.55
CA THR A 227 -2.93 -7.95 25.72
C THR A 227 -3.64 -7.62 24.42
N ILE A 228 -3.45 -8.49 23.42
CA ILE A 228 -4.45 -8.71 22.39
C ILE A 228 -5.69 -9.00 23.23
N ALA A 229 -6.64 -8.06 23.24
CA ALA A 229 -7.91 -8.28 23.90
C ALA A 229 -8.31 -9.69 23.49
N GLU A 230 -8.48 -10.55 24.46
CA GLU A 230 -8.86 -11.93 24.27
C GLU A 230 -10.23 -11.97 23.56
N SER A 231 -10.20 -11.76 22.24
CA SER A 231 -11.18 -12.39 21.39
C SER A 231 -10.77 -13.86 21.44
N GLY A 232 -11.54 -14.73 22.08
CA GLY A 232 -11.19 -16.11 22.41
C GLY A 232 -10.79 -17.05 21.26
N ALA A 233 -10.03 -16.57 20.31
CA ALA A 233 -9.33 -17.32 19.29
C ALA A 233 -8.06 -17.86 19.96
N LYS A 234 -8.12 -19.10 20.43
CA LYS A 234 -6.91 -19.86 20.74
C LYS A 234 -5.96 -19.75 19.58
N LEU A 235 -4.77 -19.19 19.80
CA LEU A 235 -3.67 -19.27 18.84
C LEU A 235 -3.55 -20.73 18.41
N ALA A 236 -3.68 -21.00 17.11
CA ALA A 236 -3.53 -22.33 16.56
C ALA A 236 -2.18 -22.91 17.01
N LYS A 237 -2.17 -24.18 17.43
CA LYS A 237 -0.95 -24.83 17.89
C LYS A 237 0.05 -24.93 16.73
N PRO A 238 1.39 -24.91 16.99
CA PRO A 238 2.36 -25.24 15.97
C PRO A 238 1.99 -26.57 15.30
N GLY A 239 1.75 -26.56 13.99
CA GLY A 239 1.29 -27.72 13.22
C GLY A 239 -0.14 -27.64 12.69
N ASP A 240 -0.97 -26.71 13.16
CA ASP A 240 -2.31 -26.49 12.60
C ASP A 240 -2.27 -25.75 11.24
N TYR A 241 -1.11 -25.23 10.86
CA TYR A 241 -0.87 -24.58 9.58
C TYR A 241 -0.28 -25.58 8.60
N LYS A 242 -1.07 -26.53 8.14
CA LYS A 242 -0.72 -27.27 6.94
C LYS A 242 -0.70 -26.27 5.76
N GLU A 243 0.36 -26.34 4.99
CA GLU A 243 0.57 -25.50 3.80
C GLU A 243 -0.67 -25.47 2.92
N GLY A 244 -1.19 -24.26 2.69
CA GLY A 244 -2.26 -23.96 1.78
C GLY A 244 -3.41 -24.98 1.85
N TYR A 245 -4.59 -24.62 1.49
CA TYR A 245 -5.80 -25.42 1.42
C TYR A 245 -5.59 -26.91 1.04
N THR A 246 -5.02 -27.70 1.93
CA THR A 246 -5.21 -29.14 1.98
C THR A 246 -6.31 -29.41 2.98
N SER A 247 -7.54 -29.11 2.62
CA SER A 247 -8.66 -29.75 3.30
C SER A 247 -8.70 -31.16 2.76
N ASP A 248 -8.24 -32.12 3.54
CA ASP A 248 -8.40 -33.56 3.24
C ASP A 248 -9.88 -33.94 3.05
N ASN A 249 -10.80 -33.02 3.25
CA ASN A 249 -12.24 -33.17 3.19
C ASN A 249 -12.95 -32.47 2.02
N TYR A 250 -12.23 -31.72 1.18
CA TYR A 250 -12.82 -31.10 -0.02
C TYR A 250 -12.39 -31.85 -1.28
N SER A 251 -13.19 -32.81 -1.67
CA SER A 251 -13.15 -33.40 -2.99
C SER A 251 -13.78 -32.43 -4.01
N THR A 252 -13.05 -31.40 -4.43
CA THR A 252 -13.47 -30.65 -5.61
C THR A 252 -13.13 -31.49 -6.84
N LYS A 253 -14.14 -31.86 -7.61
CA LYS A 253 -14.00 -32.57 -8.90
C LYS A 253 -13.55 -31.62 -10.03
N ALA A 254 -12.80 -30.53 -9.72
CA ALA A 254 -12.25 -29.69 -10.75
C ALA A 254 -11.11 -30.44 -11.47
N GLN A 255 -11.20 -30.54 -12.78
CA GLN A 255 -10.17 -31.22 -13.62
C GLN A 255 -8.74 -30.69 -13.39
N THR A 256 -8.61 -29.48 -12.86
CA THR A 256 -7.33 -28.90 -12.46
C THR A 256 -6.73 -29.52 -11.19
N LEU A 257 -7.54 -30.18 -10.36
CA LEU A 257 -7.10 -30.92 -9.17
C LEU A 257 -6.76 -32.37 -9.47
N ASP A 258 -7.16 -32.89 -10.61
CA ASP A 258 -6.79 -34.22 -11.11
C ASP A 258 -5.31 -34.32 -11.57
N ARG A 259 -4.49 -33.36 -11.24
CA ARG A 259 -3.05 -33.43 -11.40
C ARG A 259 -2.39 -34.33 -10.34
N HIS A 260 -3.03 -35.44 -10.00
CA HIS A 260 -2.46 -36.60 -9.30
C HIS A 260 -1.54 -36.25 -8.10
N GLY A 261 -1.92 -35.28 -7.27
CA GLY A 261 -1.19 -34.92 -6.05
C GLY A 261 0.22 -34.32 -6.26
N LYS A 262 0.62 -34.04 -7.49
CA LYS A 262 1.88 -33.35 -7.75
C LYS A 262 1.71 -31.85 -7.61
N ALA A 263 2.45 -31.24 -6.71
CA ALA A 263 2.55 -29.79 -6.62
C ALA A 263 3.00 -29.21 -7.97
N ALA A 264 2.35 -28.11 -8.43
CA ALA A 264 2.80 -27.41 -9.62
C ALA A 264 4.21 -26.87 -9.39
N ASP A 265 5.14 -27.17 -10.31
CA ASP A 265 6.46 -26.54 -10.31
C ASP A 265 6.35 -25.15 -10.93
N LEU A 266 5.98 -24.16 -10.09
CA LEU A 266 5.73 -22.81 -10.54
C LEU A 266 6.97 -22.13 -11.13
N ILE A 267 8.18 -22.48 -10.68
CA ILE A 267 9.41 -21.92 -11.26
C ILE A 267 9.64 -22.43 -12.69
N THR A 268 9.39 -23.70 -12.93
CA THR A 268 9.47 -24.27 -14.29
C THR A 268 8.45 -23.61 -15.22
N ASN A 269 7.26 -23.26 -14.72
CA ASN A 269 6.27 -22.52 -15.50
C ASN A 269 6.80 -21.16 -16.00
N THR A 270 7.65 -20.50 -15.24
CA THR A 270 8.22 -19.18 -15.61
C THR A 270 9.43 -19.30 -16.56
N THR A 271 10.12 -20.43 -16.57
CA THR A 271 11.31 -20.66 -17.40
C THR A 271 10.99 -21.36 -18.71
N THR A 272 9.86 -22.07 -18.77
CA THR A 272 9.39 -22.77 -19.97
C THR A 272 8.29 -21.97 -20.64
N GLN A 273 8.50 -21.57 -21.88
CA GLN A 273 7.45 -20.87 -22.65
C GLN A 273 6.26 -21.80 -22.86
N GLN A 274 5.10 -21.35 -22.40
CA GLN A 274 3.85 -22.04 -22.60
C GLN A 274 3.24 -21.65 -23.95
N LEU A 275 2.63 -22.61 -24.63
CA LEU A 275 1.93 -22.36 -25.89
C LEU A 275 0.77 -21.40 -25.65
N GLY A 276 0.59 -20.42 -26.53
CA GLY A 276 -0.44 -19.39 -26.42
C GLY A 276 -0.03 -18.18 -25.58
N LEU A 277 1.09 -18.24 -24.85
CA LEU A 277 1.59 -17.11 -24.08
C LEU A 277 2.86 -16.51 -24.70
N PRO A 278 3.04 -15.18 -24.64
CA PRO A 278 4.30 -14.56 -25.01
C PRO A 278 5.42 -14.98 -24.03
N LYS A 279 6.67 -14.67 -24.39
CA LYS A 279 7.77 -14.83 -23.44
C LYS A 279 7.57 -13.89 -22.25
N ILE A 280 7.65 -14.45 -21.05
CA ILE A 280 7.53 -13.65 -19.83
C ILE A 280 8.70 -12.65 -19.72
N SER A 281 8.36 -11.41 -19.36
CA SER A 281 9.35 -10.36 -19.06
C SER A 281 9.25 -10.01 -17.59
N ILE A 282 10.18 -10.51 -16.80
CA ILE A 282 10.26 -10.23 -15.36
C ILE A 282 11.27 -9.10 -15.16
N PRO A 283 10.97 -8.08 -14.35
CA PRO A 283 11.93 -7.03 -14.02
C PRO A 283 13.24 -7.62 -13.49
N LYS A 284 14.39 -7.09 -13.94
CA LYS A 284 15.71 -7.64 -13.61
C LYS A 284 15.99 -7.73 -12.11
N ASP A 285 15.41 -6.85 -11.35
CA ASP A 285 15.52 -6.78 -9.89
C ASP A 285 14.52 -7.70 -9.16
N THR A 286 13.58 -8.32 -9.89
CA THR A 286 12.59 -9.29 -9.37
C THR A 286 12.94 -10.73 -9.77
N PHE A 287 14.25 -11.07 -9.82
CA PHE A 287 14.68 -12.44 -10.14
C PHE A 287 13.94 -13.49 -9.29
N LEU A 288 13.25 -14.42 -9.95
CA LEU A 288 12.43 -15.45 -9.31
C LEU A 288 13.28 -16.61 -8.80
N THR A 289 12.99 -17.04 -7.57
CA THR A 289 13.50 -18.29 -6.99
C THR A 289 12.36 -19.07 -6.37
N ARG A 290 12.59 -20.34 -6.05
CA ARG A 290 11.58 -21.18 -5.36
C ARG A 290 11.17 -20.59 -4.02
N GLU A 291 12.13 -20.06 -3.27
CA GLU A 291 11.94 -19.47 -1.94
C GLU A 291 11.06 -18.21 -2.03
N LYS A 292 11.32 -17.34 -3.01
CA LYS A 292 10.51 -16.13 -3.23
C LYS A 292 9.07 -16.47 -3.62
N ILE A 293 8.88 -17.43 -4.52
CA ILE A 293 7.56 -17.89 -4.93
C ILE A 293 6.83 -18.57 -3.76
N ALA A 294 7.51 -19.39 -2.98
CA ALA A 294 6.94 -20.07 -1.82
C ALA A 294 6.53 -19.07 -0.74
N LEU A 295 7.38 -18.09 -0.45
CA LEU A 295 7.07 -17.01 0.50
C LEU A 295 5.86 -16.20 0.02
N GLY A 296 5.83 -15.81 -1.25
CA GLY A 296 4.70 -15.06 -1.82
C GLY A 296 3.40 -15.87 -1.78
N ARG A 297 3.46 -17.15 -2.11
CA ARG A 297 2.30 -18.07 -1.98
C ARG A 297 1.81 -18.16 -0.54
N LYS A 298 2.72 -18.35 0.43
CA LYS A 298 2.36 -18.39 1.84
C LYS A 298 1.63 -17.12 2.25
N MET A 299 2.15 -15.96 1.87
CA MET A 299 1.54 -14.67 2.18
C MET A 299 0.18 -14.48 1.50
N PHE A 300 0.03 -14.93 0.26
CA PHE A 300 -1.20 -14.79 -0.52
C PHE A 300 -2.41 -15.50 0.12
N PHE A 301 -2.16 -16.61 0.82
CA PHE A 301 -3.20 -17.38 1.49
C PHE A 301 -3.28 -17.16 2.99
N ASP A 302 -2.39 -16.36 3.58
CA ASP A 302 -2.35 -16.16 5.02
C ASP A 302 -3.34 -15.07 5.46
N ARG A 303 -4.41 -15.49 6.11
CA ARG A 303 -5.46 -14.60 6.64
C ARG A 303 -4.94 -13.64 7.72
N ARG A 304 -3.90 -14.05 8.45
CA ARG A 304 -3.27 -13.24 9.51
C ARG A 304 -2.66 -11.97 8.97
N LEU A 305 -2.50 -11.83 7.65
CA LEU A 305 -1.99 -10.62 7.03
C LEU A 305 -3.07 -9.55 6.81
N SER A 306 -4.34 -9.83 7.08
CA SER A 306 -5.36 -8.77 7.19
C SER A 306 -5.40 -8.18 8.59
N HIS A 307 -5.97 -6.99 8.73
CA HIS A 307 -6.10 -6.31 10.03
C HIS A 307 -6.80 -7.19 11.09
N THR A 308 -7.85 -7.89 10.69
CA THR A 308 -8.71 -8.72 11.55
C THR A 308 -8.36 -10.21 11.56
N ASP A 309 -7.30 -10.63 10.90
CA ASP A 309 -6.88 -12.03 10.76
C ASP A 309 -7.90 -12.93 10.02
N THR A 310 -8.82 -12.35 9.26
CA THR A 310 -9.95 -13.08 8.66
C THR A 310 -9.87 -13.20 7.15
N ILE A 311 -9.14 -12.32 6.45
CA ILE A 311 -9.12 -12.20 5.00
C ILE A 311 -7.71 -12.41 4.46
N SER A 312 -7.60 -13.15 3.36
CA SER A 312 -6.39 -13.28 2.56
C SER A 312 -6.70 -12.97 1.09
N CYS A 313 -5.67 -12.79 0.27
CA CYS A 313 -5.85 -12.60 -1.18
C CYS A 313 -6.63 -13.77 -1.80
N GLY A 314 -6.34 -15.01 -1.35
CA GLY A 314 -6.99 -16.22 -1.84
C GLY A 314 -8.49 -16.35 -1.55
N ILE A 315 -9.06 -15.49 -0.66
CA ILE A 315 -10.51 -15.45 -0.43
C ILE A 315 -11.22 -14.72 -1.58
N CYS A 316 -10.62 -13.66 -2.08
CA CYS A 316 -11.17 -12.92 -3.20
C CYS A 316 -10.66 -13.48 -4.54
N HIS A 317 -9.41 -13.95 -4.59
CA HIS A 317 -8.80 -14.57 -5.75
C HIS A 317 -8.78 -16.09 -5.59
N VAL A 318 -9.94 -16.72 -5.78
CA VAL A 318 -10.15 -18.17 -5.52
C VAL A 318 -9.51 -19.00 -6.62
N PRO A 319 -8.52 -19.88 -6.31
CA PRO A 319 -7.81 -20.67 -7.33
C PRO A 319 -8.73 -21.51 -8.20
N GLU A 320 -9.73 -22.14 -7.59
CA GLU A 320 -10.70 -23.00 -8.26
C GLU A 320 -11.61 -22.23 -9.24
N MET A 321 -11.70 -20.92 -9.08
CA MET A 321 -12.43 -19.99 -9.97
C MET A 321 -11.50 -19.24 -10.93
N GLY A 322 -10.29 -19.79 -11.20
CA GLY A 322 -9.29 -19.14 -12.02
C GLY A 322 -8.69 -17.91 -11.36
N PHE A 323 -8.54 -17.92 -10.03
CA PHE A 323 -8.07 -16.78 -9.24
C PHE A 323 -8.91 -15.52 -9.39
N ALA A 324 -10.21 -15.67 -9.68
CA ALA A 324 -11.23 -14.63 -9.67
C ALA A 324 -12.27 -14.94 -8.60
N HIS A 325 -13.35 -14.16 -8.54
CA HIS A 325 -14.50 -14.44 -7.66
C HIS A 325 -15.77 -14.40 -8.51
N ASN A 326 -16.44 -15.55 -8.65
CA ASN A 326 -17.58 -15.74 -9.55
C ASN A 326 -18.93 -15.89 -8.81
N GLU A 327 -18.92 -16.10 -7.50
CA GLU A 327 -20.16 -16.33 -6.73
C GLU A 327 -20.87 -15.04 -6.36
N LEU A 328 -20.11 -13.95 -6.13
CA LEU A 328 -20.66 -12.65 -5.80
C LEU A 328 -20.33 -11.64 -6.89
N ARG A 329 -21.23 -10.69 -7.09
CA ARG A 329 -21.00 -9.55 -8.02
C ARG A 329 -19.73 -8.79 -7.67
N THR A 330 -19.47 -8.63 -6.38
CA THR A 330 -18.25 -8.02 -5.84
C THR A 330 -17.82 -8.80 -4.61
N ALA A 331 -16.52 -8.94 -4.41
CA ALA A 331 -15.98 -9.65 -3.26
C ALA A 331 -16.29 -8.93 -1.94
N VAL A 332 -16.18 -9.69 -0.85
CA VAL A 332 -16.40 -9.22 0.52
C VAL A 332 -15.09 -9.34 1.27
N GLY A 333 -14.62 -8.23 1.79
CA GLY A 333 -13.40 -8.17 2.57
C GLY A 333 -13.65 -8.15 4.08
N THR A 334 -12.75 -7.49 4.79
CA THR A 334 -12.74 -7.38 6.25
C THR A 334 -14.09 -6.89 6.78
N GLU A 335 -14.59 -7.53 7.84
CA GLU A 335 -15.85 -7.19 8.52
C GLU A 335 -17.09 -7.21 7.62
N GLY A 336 -17.06 -8.00 6.55
CA GLY A 336 -18.21 -8.12 5.63
C GLY A 336 -18.39 -6.93 4.69
N ARG A 337 -17.38 -6.07 4.52
CA ARG A 337 -17.47 -4.91 3.63
C ARG A 337 -17.31 -5.33 2.18
N SER A 338 -18.24 -4.91 1.35
CA SER A 338 -18.17 -5.17 -0.09
C SER A 338 -17.18 -4.22 -0.78
N VAL A 339 -16.38 -4.75 -1.68
CA VAL A 339 -15.56 -3.94 -2.58
C VAL A 339 -16.40 -3.40 -3.74
N PRO A 340 -16.05 -2.25 -4.34
CA PRO A 340 -16.89 -1.61 -5.36
C PRO A 340 -16.83 -2.30 -6.72
N ARG A 341 -15.85 -3.17 -6.98
CA ARG A 341 -15.60 -3.81 -8.27
C ARG A 341 -15.43 -5.32 -8.11
N ASN A 342 -15.72 -6.07 -9.18
CA ASN A 342 -15.46 -7.51 -9.22
C ASN A 342 -13.96 -7.79 -9.12
N THR A 343 -13.60 -8.95 -8.59
CA THR A 343 -12.22 -9.42 -8.45
C THR A 343 -11.73 -9.97 -9.78
N PRO A 344 -10.74 -9.34 -10.43
CA PRO A 344 -10.16 -9.87 -11.66
C PRO A 344 -9.30 -11.09 -11.37
N THR A 345 -9.10 -11.95 -12.37
CA THR A 345 -8.12 -13.02 -12.26
C THR A 345 -6.69 -12.48 -12.09
N VAL A 346 -5.87 -13.19 -11.32
CA VAL A 346 -4.41 -12.96 -11.27
C VAL A 346 -3.64 -13.89 -12.21
N LEU A 347 -4.32 -14.85 -12.87
CA LEU A 347 -3.68 -15.66 -13.92
C LEU A 347 -3.19 -14.74 -15.03
N ASN A 348 -1.95 -15.01 -15.48
CA ASN A 348 -1.31 -14.26 -16.56
C ASN A 348 -1.12 -12.76 -16.30
N ALA A 349 -1.25 -12.31 -15.03
CA ALA A 349 -0.99 -10.92 -14.65
C ALA A 349 0.44 -10.46 -15.03
N ALA A 350 1.37 -11.39 -15.14
CA ALA A 350 2.74 -11.17 -15.60
C ALA A 350 2.87 -10.50 -16.98
N PHE A 351 1.83 -10.59 -17.82
CA PHE A 351 1.81 -10.00 -19.16
C PHE A 351 1.10 -8.65 -19.22
N LEU A 352 0.49 -8.22 -18.12
CA LEU A 352 -0.18 -6.94 -18.04
C LEU A 352 0.83 -5.82 -17.79
N THR A 353 0.61 -4.68 -18.42
CA THR A 353 1.38 -3.45 -18.19
C THR A 353 0.66 -2.47 -17.28
N ARG A 354 -0.59 -2.75 -16.95
CA ARG A 354 -1.46 -1.96 -16.09
C ARG A 354 -2.31 -2.87 -15.21
N PHE A 355 -2.52 -2.46 -13.99
CA PHE A 355 -3.23 -3.22 -12.95
C PHE A 355 -4.39 -2.41 -12.38
N PHE A 356 -5.36 -3.12 -11.80
CA PHE A 356 -6.70 -2.67 -11.48
C PHE A 356 -7.55 -2.35 -12.72
N HIS A 357 -8.88 -2.30 -12.56
CA HIS A 357 -9.80 -2.00 -13.65
C HIS A 357 -9.63 -0.60 -14.26
N ASP A 358 -9.08 0.33 -13.48
CA ASP A 358 -8.81 1.72 -13.89
C ASP A 358 -7.34 1.96 -14.26
N ALA A 359 -6.55 0.90 -14.42
CA ALA A 359 -5.17 0.96 -14.90
C ALA A 359 -4.22 1.86 -14.07
N ARG A 360 -4.57 2.10 -12.78
CA ARG A 360 -3.85 3.03 -11.90
C ARG A 360 -2.48 2.55 -11.42
N GLU A 361 -2.18 1.25 -11.54
CA GLU A 361 -0.87 0.70 -11.19
C GLU A 361 -0.20 0.06 -12.39
N THR A 362 1.14 0.00 -12.35
CA THR A 362 1.97 -0.46 -13.47
C THR A 362 2.98 -1.51 -13.08
N SER A 363 3.02 -1.93 -11.82
CA SER A 363 3.83 -3.05 -11.36
C SER A 363 3.05 -3.86 -10.33
N LEU A 364 3.27 -5.17 -10.32
CA LEU A 364 2.66 -6.06 -9.32
C LEU A 364 3.18 -5.73 -7.93
N GLU A 365 4.45 -5.33 -7.80
CA GLU A 365 5.06 -4.95 -6.54
C GLU A 365 4.37 -3.75 -5.87
N ASN A 366 3.87 -2.82 -6.66
CA ASN A 366 3.13 -1.68 -6.13
C ASN A 366 1.64 -2.00 -5.94
N GLN A 367 1.08 -2.82 -6.83
CA GLN A 367 -0.34 -3.16 -6.85
C GLN A 367 -0.79 -3.78 -5.53
N VAL A 368 0.00 -4.66 -4.95
CA VAL A 368 -0.35 -5.42 -3.74
C VAL A 368 -0.68 -4.51 -2.54
N TRP A 369 -0.10 -3.31 -2.48
CA TRP A 369 -0.38 -2.37 -1.38
C TRP A 369 -1.77 -1.76 -1.45
N GLY A 370 -2.41 -1.78 -2.62
CA GLY A 370 -3.82 -1.41 -2.75
C GLY A 370 -4.70 -2.27 -1.83
N PRO A 371 -4.88 -3.56 -2.11
CA PRO A 371 -5.73 -4.44 -1.31
C PRO A 371 -5.24 -4.66 0.12
N LEU A 372 -3.92 -4.70 0.37
CA LEU A 372 -3.39 -4.83 1.73
C LEU A 372 -3.82 -3.69 2.65
N LEU A 373 -3.95 -2.47 2.13
CA LEU A 373 -4.27 -1.27 2.90
C LEU A 373 -5.72 -0.81 2.73
N ASN A 374 -6.44 -1.30 1.74
CA ASN A 374 -7.82 -0.89 1.49
C ASN A 374 -8.73 -1.34 2.62
N HIS A 375 -9.45 -0.39 3.20
CA HIS A 375 -10.36 -0.60 4.30
C HIS A 375 -11.45 -1.67 4.00
N ASN A 376 -11.93 -1.75 2.77
CA ASN A 376 -12.91 -2.74 2.35
C ASN A 376 -12.32 -4.09 1.96
N GLU A 377 -11.00 -4.23 1.99
CA GLU A 377 -10.29 -5.45 1.64
C GLU A 377 -9.54 -6.01 2.86
N MET A 378 -8.21 -5.89 2.95
CA MET A 378 -7.44 -6.44 4.08
C MET A 378 -7.26 -5.46 5.25
N ALA A 379 -7.56 -4.19 5.04
CA ALA A 379 -7.71 -3.13 6.05
C ALA A 379 -6.51 -2.91 6.99
N ASN A 380 -5.27 -3.20 6.56
CA ASN A 380 -4.11 -2.85 7.40
C ASN A 380 -3.93 -1.33 7.48
N PRO A 381 -3.68 -0.77 8.68
CA PRO A 381 -3.56 0.68 8.86
C PRO A 381 -2.38 1.29 8.11
N SER A 382 -1.30 0.53 7.98
CA SER A 382 -0.10 0.99 7.27
C SER A 382 0.79 -0.18 6.88
N PRO A 383 1.74 0.02 5.95
CA PRO A 383 2.76 -0.97 5.66
C PRO A 383 3.60 -1.35 6.91
N GLY A 384 3.95 -0.37 7.74
CA GLY A 384 4.70 -0.60 8.97
C GLY A 384 3.95 -1.52 9.95
N TYR A 385 2.64 -1.33 10.08
CA TYR A 385 1.80 -2.24 10.87
C TYR A 385 1.88 -3.68 10.36
N LEU A 386 1.74 -3.90 9.05
CA LEU A 386 1.83 -5.23 8.47
C LEU A 386 3.22 -5.84 8.65
N ILE A 387 4.29 -5.07 8.47
CA ILE A 387 5.67 -5.54 8.69
C ILE A 387 5.85 -6.01 10.13
N ASN A 388 5.42 -5.22 11.11
CA ASN A 388 5.49 -5.59 12.52
C ASN A 388 4.69 -6.86 12.82
N LYS A 389 3.51 -6.98 12.22
CA LYS A 389 2.66 -8.15 12.33
C LYS A 389 3.32 -9.41 11.77
N ILE A 390 3.91 -9.33 10.57
CA ILE A 390 4.67 -10.43 9.96
C ILE A 390 5.84 -10.84 10.85
N ASN A 391 6.60 -9.87 11.37
CA ASN A 391 7.74 -10.15 12.25
C ASN A 391 7.34 -10.80 13.57
N ALA A 392 6.12 -10.57 14.03
CA ALA A 392 5.58 -11.19 15.25
C ALA A 392 5.05 -12.62 15.02
N ILE A 393 4.85 -13.04 13.76
CA ILE A 393 4.36 -14.37 13.42
C ILE A 393 5.55 -15.34 13.30
N PRO A 394 5.68 -16.35 14.19
CA PRO A 394 6.85 -17.25 14.20
C PRO A 394 7.10 -17.98 12.89
N ASP A 395 6.04 -18.28 12.13
CA ASP A 395 6.11 -19.03 10.88
C ASP A 395 6.83 -18.29 9.74
N TYR A 396 7.05 -16.98 9.88
CA TYR A 396 7.81 -16.17 8.92
C TYR A 396 9.28 -16.01 9.28
N LYS A 397 9.67 -16.49 10.45
CA LYS A 397 11.06 -16.36 10.94
C LYS A 397 12.03 -17.05 9.97
N GLY A 398 12.97 -16.30 9.45
CA GLY A 398 14.00 -16.77 8.51
C GLY A 398 13.58 -16.87 7.04
N LEU A 399 12.27 -16.83 6.73
CA LEU A 399 11.80 -17.01 5.35
C LEU A 399 12.15 -15.81 4.44
N PHE A 400 12.14 -14.61 4.98
CA PHE A 400 12.55 -13.41 4.23
C PHE A 400 14.06 -13.37 4.02
N GLU A 401 14.82 -13.78 5.01
CA GLU A 401 16.28 -13.89 4.94
C GLU A 401 16.69 -14.96 3.91
N GLU A 402 16.00 -16.08 3.87
CA GLU A 402 16.22 -17.15 2.88
C GLU A 402 15.91 -16.66 1.45
N ALA A 403 14.78 -15.95 1.27
CA ALA A 403 14.35 -15.50 -0.05
C ALA A 403 15.11 -14.28 -0.55
N TYR A 404 15.49 -13.35 0.33
CA TYR A 404 16.00 -12.02 -0.03
C TYR A 404 17.30 -11.60 0.65
N GLY A 405 17.88 -12.44 1.53
CA GLY A 405 19.08 -12.10 2.31
C GLY A 405 18.85 -11.01 3.37
N ARG A 406 17.61 -10.65 3.65
CA ARG A 406 17.21 -9.60 4.61
C ARG A 406 15.77 -9.80 5.06
N GLY A 407 15.41 -9.24 6.22
CA GLY A 407 14.11 -9.39 6.85
C GLY A 407 12.95 -8.76 6.09
N ALA A 408 11.75 -8.89 6.67
CA ALA A 408 10.52 -8.32 6.13
C ALA A 408 10.60 -6.79 6.02
N SER A 409 10.26 -6.28 4.86
CA SER A 409 10.20 -4.86 4.53
C SER A 409 9.14 -4.65 3.46
N ILE A 410 8.75 -3.41 3.18
CA ILE A 410 7.82 -3.15 2.08
C ILE A 410 8.35 -3.74 0.77
N ASP A 411 9.64 -3.57 0.49
CA ASP A 411 10.24 -4.08 -0.74
C ASP A 411 10.22 -5.62 -0.80
N THR A 412 10.61 -6.31 0.26
CA THR A 412 10.63 -7.79 0.27
C THR A 412 9.23 -8.39 0.26
N ILE A 413 8.27 -7.76 0.94
CA ILE A 413 6.84 -8.13 0.93
C ILE A 413 6.27 -7.95 -0.48
N SER A 414 6.45 -6.77 -1.08
CA SER A 414 6.00 -6.48 -2.45
C SER A 414 6.50 -7.50 -3.47
N ARG A 415 7.81 -7.75 -3.41
CA ARG A 415 8.47 -8.69 -4.33
C ARG A 415 8.06 -10.14 -4.10
N ALA A 416 7.76 -10.53 -2.86
CA ALA A 416 7.29 -11.87 -2.57
C ALA A 416 5.90 -12.12 -3.17
N PHE A 417 4.95 -11.22 -2.97
CA PHE A 417 3.64 -11.30 -3.61
C PHE A 417 3.78 -11.31 -5.14
N ALA A 418 4.54 -10.36 -5.70
CA ALA A 418 4.78 -10.28 -7.14
C ALA A 418 5.44 -11.55 -7.69
N ALA A 419 6.40 -12.15 -6.98
CA ALA A 419 7.04 -13.39 -7.40
C ALA A 419 6.05 -14.56 -7.54
N TYR A 420 5.09 -14.65 -6.60
CA TYR A 420 4.03 -15.64 -6.72
C TYR A 420 3.10 -15.33 -7.90
N GLU A 421 2.66 -14.09 -8.05
CA GLU A 421 1.76 -13.70 -9.13
C GLU A 421 2.41 -13.82 -10.52
N TYR A 422 3.69 -13.48 -10.68
CA TYR A 422 4.46 -13.73 -11.90
C TYR A 422 4.52 -15.23 -12.26
N SER A 423 4.44 -16.11 -11.28
CA SER A 423 4.48 -17.56 -11.51
C SER A 423 3.14 -18.19 -11.89
N LEU A 424 2.03 -17.43 -11.76
CA LEU A 424 0.69 -17.90 -12.07
C LEU A 424 0.38 -17.78 -13.57
N LEU A 425 1.04 -18.62 -14.35
CA LEU A 425 0.90 -18.68 -15.81
C LEU A 425 -0.06 -19.79 -16.22
N SER A 426 -0.96 -19.48 -17.12
CA SER A 426 -1.95 -20.41 -17.67
C SER A 426 -1.99 -20.28 -19.19
N GLY A 427 -1.23 -21.13 -19.86
CA GLY A 427 -1.21 -21.41 -21.28
C GLY A 427 -1.42 -22.89 -21.55
N ASN A 428 -1.12 -23.35 -22.77
CA ASN A 428 -1.33 -24.73 -23.20
C ASN A 428 -2.79 -25.21 -23.11
N SER A 429 -3.75 -24.29 -23.20
CA SER A 429 -5.16 -24.65 -23.25
C SER A 429 -5.48 -25.51 -24.48
N ALA A 430 -6.66 -26.13 -24.52
CA ALA A 430 -7.11 -26.84 -25.72
C ALA A 430 -7.12 -25.92 -26.95
N PHE A 431 -7.55 -24.64 -26.76
CA PHE A 431 -7.49 -23.63 -27.80
C PHE A 431 -6.06 -23.32 -28.24
N ASP A 432 -5.13 -23.14 -27.31
CA ASP A 432 -3.73 -22.84 -27.62
C ASP A 432 -3.08 -23.98 -28.41
N ARG A 433 -3.35 -25.23 -28.05
CA ARG A 433 -2.86 -26.40 -28.78
C ARG A 433 -3.45 -26.49 -30.19
N TRP A 434 -4.73 -26.21 -30.31
CA TRP A 434 -5.39 -26.17 -31.62
C TRP A 434 -4.85 -25.03 -32.50
N TYR A 435 -4.78 -23.84 -31.98
CA TYR A 435 -4.48 -22.64 -32.77
C TYR A 435 -2.96 -22.52 -33.04
N TYR A 436 -2.13 -22.70 -32.02
CA TYR A 436 -0.69 -22.52 -32.10
C TYR A 436 0.06 -23.85 -32.25
N GLY A 437 -0.46 -24.95 -31.70
CA GLY A 437 0.17 -26.27 -31.69
C GLY A 437 -0.16 -27.13 -32.89
N LYS A 438 -1.03 -26.66 -33.81
CA LYS A 438 -1.47 -27.44 -35.00
C LYS A 438 -2.19 -28.74 -34.66
N GLU A 439 -2.69 -28.92 -33.47
CA GLU A 439 -3.52 -30.06 -33.09
C GLU A 439 -4.89 -29.93 -33.80
N ARG A 440 -5.26 -30.98 -34.56
CA ARG A 440 -6.49 -30.99 -35.37
C ARG A 440 -7.76 -31.25 -34.57
N ARG A 441 -7.65 -31.54 -33.27
CA ARG A 441 -8.81 -31.74 -32.35
C ARG A 441 -8.51 -31.02 -31.01
N ALA A 442 -9.39 -30.12 -30.65
CA ALA A 442 -9.41 -29.48 -29.33
C ALA A 442 -10.17 -30.36 -28.34
#